data_6b06adcd62ea6f2647b8881442ca90fa
#
_entry.id   6b06adcd62ea6f2647b8881442ca90fa
#
_cell.length_a   1.000
_cell.length_b   1.000
_cell.length_c   1.000
_cell.angle_alpha   90.00
_cell.angle_beta   90.00
_cell.angle_gamma   90.00
#
_symmetry.space_group_name_H-M   'P 1'
#
loop_
_entity.id
_entity.type
_entity.pdbx_description
1 polymer ?
#
loop_
_entity_poly.entity_id
_entity_poly.type
_entity_poly.pdbx_seq_one_letter_code
_entity_poly.pdbx_strand_id
1 'polypeptide(L)'
;MKYATNLIQTRCAQAKKLKPIKLQEMIIENSELTDVSKIFDLYRIATDYMKLKNQVYWPEFPKELIINEIEDNRQWKLLIDGKIACIWATTMNDELIWGNKSEPSLYIHRIATNPEFRGQNLVEKLINWANEFGKSKNLKYIRMDTVGLNKGLIGHYEKIGFEFLGAKRLEKTDGLPEHYKNGEVCYFQKSII
;
A
#
# COMPACT_ATOMS: atom_id res chain seq x y z
N MET A 1 -54.35 57.70 -23.52
CA MET A 1 -54.11 56.30 -23.15
C MET A 1 -52.63 56.08 -23.26
N LYS A 2 -51.92 55.89 -22.11
CA LYS A 2 -50.46 55.69 -22.05
C LYS A 2 -50.21 54.22 -21.78
N TYR A 3 -49.55 53.54 -22.68
CA TYR A 3 -49.04 52.15 -22.47
C TYR A 3 -47.67 52.22 -21.86
N ALA A 4 -47.52 51.62 -20.67
CA ALA A 4 -46.24 51.46 -19.99
C ALA A 4 -45.53 50.23 -20.53
N THR A 5 -44.31 50.41 -21.04
CA THR A 5 -43.42 49.33 -21.48
C THR A 5 -42.62 48.82 -20.30
N ASN A 6 -42.85 47.57 -19.90
CA ASN A 6 -42.07 46.88 -18.88
C ASN A 6 -40.73 46.39 -19.47
N LEU A 7 -39.63 46.96 -18.98
CA LEU A 7 -38.28 46.46 -19.22
C LEU A 7 -38.04 45.25 -18.29
N ILE A 8 -37.98 44.07 -18.90
CA ILE A 8 -37.45 42.86 -18.25
C ILE A 8 -35.93 42.94 -18.25
N GLN A 9 -35.33 43.24 -17.13
CA GLN A 9 -33.90 43.12 -16.93
C GLN A 9 -33.54 41.64 -16.77
N THR A 10 -32.97 41.08 -17.80
CA THR A 10 -32.35 39.74 -17.79
C THR A 10 -31.10 39.80 -16.95
N ARG A 11 -31.16 39.23 -15.74
CA ARG A 11 -29.95 38.98 -14.91
C ARG A 11 -29.10 37.93 -15.62
N CYS A 12 -28.00 38.37 -16.21
CA CYS A 12 -26.94 37.48 -16.72
C CYS A 12 -26.31 36.76 -15.53
N ALA A 13 -26.64 35.46 -15.35
CA ALA A 13 -26.04 34.62 -14.36
C ALA A 13 -24.56 34.40 -14.71
N GLN A 14 -23.67 34.90 -13.88
CA GLN A 14 -22.24 34.61 -13.95
C GLN A 14 -22.05 33.11 -13.76
N ALA A 15 -21.85 32.39 -14.86
CA ALA A 15 -21.37 31.00 -14.82
C ALA A 15 -20.00 31.01 -14.19
N LYS A 16 -19.88 30.53 -12.94
CA LYS A 16 -18.59 30.22 -12.34
C LYS A 16 -17.90 29.24 -13.26
N LYS A 17 -16.80 29.66 -13.92
CA LYS A 17 -15.91 28.77 -14.65
C LYS A 17 -15.42 27.70 -13.67
N LEU A 18 -16.01 26.53 -13.72
CA LEU A 18 -15.48 25.33 -13.06
C LEU A 18 -14.07 25.11 -13.61
N LYS A 19 -13.08 25.16 -12.73
CA LYS A 19 -11.71 24.76 -13.10
C LYS A 19 -11.77 23.32 -13.62
N PRO A 20 -11.12 22.99 -14.73
CA PRO A 20 -11.09 21.61 -15.20
C PRO A 20 -10.55 20.73 -14.07
N ILE A 21 -11.29 19.69 -13.70
CA ILE A 21 -10.80 18.66 -12.78
C ILE A 21 -9.66 17.98 -13.54
N LYS A 22 -8.42 18.29 -13.15
CA LYS A 22 -7.25 17.57 -13.67
C LYS A 22 -7.36 16.15 -13.13
N LEU A 23 -7.71 15.19 -13.98
CA LEU A 23 -7.65 13.79 -13.65
C LEU A 23 -6.21 13.48 -13.25
N GLN A 24 -6.02 12.99 -12.03
CA GLN A 24 -4.72 12.62 -11.51
C GLN A 24 -4.31 11.31 -12.17
N GLU A 25 -3.18 11.31 -12.89
CA GLU A 25 -2.67 10.09 -13.50
C GLU A 25 -2.13 9.16 -12.41
N MET A 26 -2.58 7.91 -12.42
CA MET A 26 -2.14 6.89 -11.47
C MET A 26 -1.69 5.64 -12.20
N ILE A 27 -0.45 5.23 -11.95
CA ILE A 27 0.17 4.06 -12.59
C ILE A 27 0.75 3.16 -11.49
N ILE A 28 0.56 1.85 -11.64
CA ILE A 28 1.25 0.83 -10.83
C ILE A 28 2.12 0.01 -11.78
N GLU A 29 3.41 -0.06 -11.45
CA GLU A 29 4.40 -0.77 -12.25
C GLU A 29 5.53 -1.33 -11.39
N ASN A 30 6.37 -2.18 -11.96
CA ASN A 30 7.58 -2.63 -11.26
C ASN A 30 8.55 -1.47 -11.06
N SER A 31 9.23 -1.50 -9.92
CA SER A 31 10.34 -0.56 -9.66
C SER A 31 11.54 -0.88 -10.54
N GLU A 32 12.36 0.13 -10.79
CA GLU A 32 13.59 0.04 -11.55
C GLU A 32 14.81 0.32 -10.65
N LEU A 33 16.01 -0.02 -11.11
CA LEU A 33 17.24 0.23 -10.34
C LEU A 33 17.46 1.72 -10.03
N THR A 34 16.94 2.61 -10.86
CA THR A 34 16.93 4.06 -10.63
C THR A 34 16.07 4.49 -9.45
N ASP A 35 15.10 3.65 -9.02
CA ASP A 35 14.22 3.93 -7.88
C ASP A 35 14.85 3.56 -6.53
N VAL A 36 15.95 2.81 -6.49
CA VAL A 36 16.55 2.25 -5.26
C VAL A 36 16.74 3.30 -4.18
N SER A 37 17.28 4.47 -4.52
CA SER A 37 17.47 5.56 -3.55
C SER A 37 16.14 6.02 -2.94
N LYS A 38 15.10 6.18 -3.78
CA LYS A 38 13.77 6.61 -3.31
C LYS A 38 13.07 5.54 -2.49
N ILE A 39 13.27 4.27 -2.80
CA ILE A 39 12.76 3.13 -2.02
C ILE A 39 13.34 3.18 -0.59
N PHE A 40 14.65 3.35 -0.45
CA PHE A 40 15.29 3.46 0.87
C PHE A 40 14.83 4.70 1.63
N ASP A 41 14.64 5.84 0.97
CA ASP A 41 14.06 7.02 1.60
C ASP A 41 12.68 6.74 2.19
N LEU A 42 11.81 6.04 1.46
CA LEU A 42 10.48 5.70 1.94
C LEU A 42 10.51 4.68 3.08
N TYR A 43 11.40 3.69 3.04
CA TYR A 43 11.60 2.77 4.16
C TYR A 43 12.10 3.50 5.41
N ARG A 44 13.06 4.41 5.28
CA ARG A 44 13.53 5.24 6.38
C ARG A 44 12.41 6.08 6.99
N ILE A 45 11.61 6.76 6.17
CA ILE A 45 10.46 7.55 6.61
C ILE A 45 9.44 6.68 7.36
N ALA A 46 9.14 5.47 6.85
CA ALA A 46 8.23 4.55 7.51
C ALA A 46 8.80 4.05 8.85
N THR A 47 10.08 3.68 8.89
CA THR A 47 10.78 3.23 10.10
C THR A 47 10.80 4.34 11.16
N ASP A 48 11.12 5.58 10.79
CA ASP A 48 11.13 6.73 11.71
C ASP A 48 9.73 7.00 12.28
N TYR A 49 8.69 6.85 11.46
CA TYR A 49 7.31 6.96 11.92
C TYR A 49 6.94 5.84 12.93
N MET A 50 7.34 4.59 12.67
CA MET A 50 7.13 3.48 13.61
C MET A 50 7.83 3.74 14.94
N LYS A 51 9.08 4.21 14.93
CA LYS A 51 9.83 4.60 16.13
C LYS A 51 9.12 5.72 16.90
N LEU A 52 8.68 6.76 16.21
CA LEU A 52 7.93 7.87 16.82
C LEU A 52 6.64 7.40 17.52
N LYS A 53 6.03 6.32 17.03
CA LYS A 53 4.81 5.73 17.58
C LYS A 53 5.08 4.62 18.61
N ASN A 54 6.34 4.40 19.01
CA ASN A 54 6.76 3.30 19.89
C ASN A 54 6.26 1.93 19.42
N GLN A 55 6.28 1.72 18.11
CA GLN A 55 5.91 0.45 17.49
C GLN A 55 7.16 -0.38 17.19
N VAL A 56 6.97 -1.67 16.93
CA VAL A 56 8.04 -2.50 16.34
C VAL A 56 8.36 -1.91 14.98
N TYR A 57 9.63 -1.65 14.73
CA TYR A 57 10.08 -0.97 13.52
C TYR A 57 11.02 -1.86 12.70
N TRP A 58 11.11 -1.56 11.41
CA TRP A 58 11.98 -2.29 10.49
C TRP A 58 13.45 -2.03 10.78
N PRO A 59 14.32 -3.06 10.66
CA PRO A 59 15.75 -2.85 10.59
C PRO A 59 16.11 -2.17 9.26
N GLU A 60 17.37 -1.80 9.11
CA GLU A 60 17.89 -1.43 7.81
C GLU A 60 17.95 -2.67 6.90
N PHE A 61 17.39 -2.57 5.70
CA PHE A 61 17.38 -3.67 4.74
C PHE A 61 18.67 -3.65 3.89
N PRO A 62 19.25 -4.81 3.58
CA PRO A 62 20.39 -4.89 2.66
C PRO A 62 20.02 -4.35 1.28
N LYS A 63 20.93 -3.61 0.66
CA LYS A 63 20.70 -3.04 -0.68
C LYS A 63 20.49 -4.15 -1.72
N GLU A 64 21.21 -5.23 -1.59
CA GLU A 64 21.14 -6.42 -2.44
C GLU A 64 19.75 -7.05 -2.42
N LEU A 65 19.06 -7.04 -1.27
CA LEU A 65 17.68 -7.53 -1.17
C LEU A 65 16.75 -6.76 -2.14
N ILE A 66 16.85 -5.44 -2.12
CA ILE A 66 15.99 -4.59 -2.95
C ILE A 66 16.37 -4.71 -4.45
N ILE A 67 17.66 -4.79 -4.76
CA ILE A 67 18.11 -5.01 -6.13
C ILE A 67 17.58 -6.34 -6.67
N ASN A 68 17.73 -7.44 -5.93
CA ASN A 68 17.23 -8.76 -6.32
C ASN A 68 15.69 -8.75 -6.51
N GLU A 69 14.97 -8.05 -5.66
CA GLU A 69 13.51 -7.93 -5.80
C GLU A 69 13.10 -7.12 -7.03
N ILE A 70 13.88 -6.12 -7.42
CA ILE A 70 13.65 -5.36 -8.66
C ILE A 70 13.93 -6.27 -9.88
N GLU A 71 15.06 -6.96 -9.89
CA GLU A 71 15.46 -7.87 -10.99
C GLU A 71 14.46 -9.02 -11.16
N ASP A 72 13.89 -9.52 -10.06
CA ASP A 72 12.85 -10.55 -10.05
C ASP A 72 11.44 -10.00 -10.35
N ASN A 73 11.27 -8.70 -10.62
CA ASN A 73 9.98 -8.04 -10.81
C ASN A 73 9.03 -8.22 -9.61
N ARG A 74 9.56 -8.23 -8.39
CA ARG A 74 8.82 -8.37 -7.13
C ARG A 74 8.69 -7.06 -6.34
N GLN A 75 9.48 -6.02 -6.68
CA GLN A 75 9.38 -4.70 -6.08
C GLN A 75 8.51 -3.80 -6.96
N TRP A 76 7.49 -3.21 -6.36
CA TRP A 76 6.45 -2.44 -7.04
C TRP A 76 6.40 -1.00 -6.58
N LYS A 77 5.93 -0.11 -7.45
CA LYS A 77 5.66 1.29 -7.14
C LYS A 77 4.29 1.73 -7.68
N LEU A 78 3.62 2.60 -6.92
CA LEU A 78 2.46 3.36 -7.36
C LEU A 78 2.90 4.79 -7.60
N LEU A 79 2.71 5.25 -8.80
CA LEU A 79 2.98 6.63 -9.22
C LEU A 79 1.70 7.45 -9.23
N ILE A 80 1.81 8.70 -8.82
CA ILE A 80 0.77 9.72 -8.97
C ILE A 80 1.41 10.94 -9.63
N ASP A 81 0.94 11.31 -10.81
CA ASP A 81 1.52 12.38 -11.63
C ASP A 81 3.06 12.24 -11.75
N GLY A 82 3.55 11.01 -11.99
CA GLY A 82 4.96 10.68 -12.19
C GLY A 82 5.80 10.61 -10.90
N LYS A 83 5.22 10.80 -9.70
CA LYS A 83 5.93 10.71 -8.43
C LYS A 83 5.58 9.43 -7.68
N ILE A 84 6.57 8.78 -7.06
CA ILE A 84 6.35 7.59 -6.23
C ILE A 84 5.55 7.96 -4.98
N ALA A 85 4.31 7.46 -4.92
CA ALA A 85 3.37 7.66 -3.81
C ALA A 85 3.35 6.48 -2.82
N CYS A 86 3.58 5.25 -3.30
CA CYS A 86 3.62 4.04 -2.48
C CYS A 86 4.57 3.02 -3.11
N ILE A 87 5.22 2.21 -2.28
CA ILE A 87 6.02 1.05 -2.69
C ILE A 87 5.66 -0.16 -1.85
N TRP A 88 5.87 -1.35 -2.41
CA TRP A 88 5.73 -2.63 -1.72
C TRP A 88 6.49 -3.73 -2.45
N ALA A 89 6.77 -4.84 -1.77
CA ALA A 89 7.29 -6.03 -2.40
C ALA A 89 6.25 -7.15 -2.39
N THR A 90 6.39 -8.10 -3.30
CA THR A 90 5.54 -9.29 -3.39
C THR A 90 6.34 -10.57 -3.49
N THR A 91 5.77 -11.67 -2.98
CA THR A 91 6.26 -13.03 -3.24
C THR A 91 5.10 -14.00 -3.33
N MET A 92 5.33 -15.16 -3.95
CA MET A 92 4.35 -16.26 -4.03
C MET A 92 4.56 -17.31 -2.94
N ASN A 93 5.63 -17.17 -2.16
CA ASN A 93 5.96 -18.06 -1.05
C ASN A 93 6.49 -17.25 0.12
N ASP A 94 6.02 -17.60 1.33
CA ASP A 94 6.49 -16.99 2.59
C ASP A 94 6.43 -18.03 3.72
N GLU A 95 7.10 -19.13 3.49
CA GLU A 95 7.06 -20.33 4.36
C GLU A 95 7.64 -20.07 5.74
N LEU A 96 8.64 -19.19 5.85
CA LEU A 96 9.25 -18.85 7.14
C LEU A 96 8.27 -18.19 8.12
N ILE A 97 7.33 -17.40 7.61
CA ILE A 97 6.34 -16.66 8.42
C ILE A 97 5.01 -17.43 8.45
N TRP A 98 4.54 -17.90 7.30
CA TRP A 98 3.21 -18.50 7.16
C TRP A 98 3.18 -20.02 7.31
N GLY A 99 4.35 -20.67 7.36
CA GLY A 99 4.47 -22.13 7.25
C GLY A 99 4.10 -22.63 5.86
N ASN A 100 4.08 -23.93 5.70
CA ASN A 100 3.69 -24.54 4.42
C ASN A 100 2.18 -24.38 4.22
N LYS A 101 1.77 -23.48 3.34
CA LYS A 101 0.39 -23.24 2.93
C LYS A 101 0.17 -23.78 1.54
N SER A 102 -0.83 -24.66 1.40
CA SER A 102 -1.16 -25.29 0.12
C SER A 102 -1.86 -24.38 -0.88
N GLU A 103 -2.55 -23.33 -0.37
CA GLU A 103 -3.31 -22.44 -1.24
C GLU A 103 -2.39 -21.39 -1.89
N PRO A 104 -2.43 -21.28 -3.23
CA PRO A 104 -1.63 -20.30 -3.97
C PRO A 104 -2.03 -18.89 -3.54
N SER A 105 -1.05 -18.10 -3.12
CA SER A 105 -1.28 -16.79 -2.51
C SER A 105 -0.26 -15.76 -2.96
N LEU A 106 -0.68 -14.51 -2.98
CA LEU A 106 0.18 -13.35 -3.11
C LEU A 106 0.50 -12.81 -1.72
N TYR A 107 1.76 -12.84 -1.34
CA TYR A 107 2.23 -12.24 -0.08
C TYR A 107 2.74 -10.83 -0.36
N ILE A 108 2.26 -9.85 0.41
CA ILE A 108 2.64 -8.44 0.29
C ILE A 108 3.51 -8.06 1.49
N HIS A 109 4.65 -7.46 1.19
CA HIS A 109 5.64 -7.06 2.19
C HIS A 109 5.98 -5.58 2.09
N ARG A 110 6.37 -5.00 3.23
CA ARG A 110 7.03 -3.69 3.33
C ARG A 110 6.31 -2.57 2.59
N ILE A 111 4.99 -2.46 2.80
CA ILE A 111 4.22 -1.33 2.27
C ILE A 111 4.73 -0.04 2.89
N ALA A 112 5.27 0.87 2.08
CA ALA A 112 5.68 2.19 2.51
C ALA A 112 5.04 3.28 1.65
N THR A 113 4.37 4.25 2.30
CA THR A 113 3.68 5.34 1.63
C THR A 113 4.44 6.65 1.76
N ASN A 114 4.47 7.43 0.69
CA ASN A 114 5.04 8.77 0.71
C ASN A 114 4.10 9.72 1.46
N PRO A 115 4.56 10.42 2.51
CA PRO A 115 3.74 11.35 3.30
C PRO A 115 3.08 12.47 2.48
N GLU A 116 3.64 12.86 1.34
CA GLU A 116 3.07 13.87 0.45
C GLU A 116 1.69 13.46 -0.10
N PHE A 117 1.39 12.15 -0.14
CA PHE A 117 0.15 11.58 -0.68
C PHE A 117 -0.78 11.01 0.40
N ARG A 118 -0.64 11.45 1.66
CA ARG A 118 -1.53 11.02 2.75
C ARG A 118 -2.99 11.33 2.45
N GLY A 119 -3.88 10.46 2.93
CA GLY A 119 -5.34 10.62 2.75
C GLY A 119 -5.87 10.19 1.38
N GLN A 120 -5.03 9.67 0.49
CA GLN A 120 -5.43 9.24 -0.84
C GLN A 120 -5.73 7.74 -0.96
N ASN A 121 -5.92 7.04 0.15
CA ASN A 121 -6.25 5.60 0.21
C ASN A 121 -5.28 4.72 -0.59
N LEU A 122 -3.97 5.02 -0.53
CA LEU A 122 -2.94 4.34 -1.35
C LEU A 122 -2.91 2.83 -1.12
N VAL A 123 -3.07 2.39 0.15
CA VAL A 123 -3.07 0.96 0.49
C VAL A 123 -4.29 0.26 -0.12
N GLU A 124 -5.46 0.86 -0.10
CA GLU A 124 -6.66 0.31 -0.75
C GLU A 124 -6.46 0.17 -2.27
N LYS A 125 -5.85 1.17 -2.92
CA LYS A 125 -5.51 1.12 -4.35
C LYS A 125 -4.54 -0.02 -4.67
N LEU A 126 -3.51 -0.21 -3.84
CA LEU A 126 -2.58 -1.32 -3.92
C LEU A 126 -3.31 -2.66 -3.79
N ILE A 127 -4.21 -2.81 -2.80
CA ILE A 127 -4.95 -4.06 -2.58
C ILE A 127 -5.91 -4.36 -3.74
N ASN A 128 -6.54 -3.35 -4.33
CA ASN A 128 -7.35 -3.54 -5.54
C ASN A 128 -6.50 -4.03 -6.72
N TRP A 129 -5.31 -3.45 -6.93
CA TRP A 129 -4.35 -3.97 -7.90
C TRP A 129 -3.94 -5.41 -7.59
N ALA A 130 -3.62 -5.72 -6.32
CA ALA A 130 -3.21 -7.05 -5.90
C ALA A 130 -4.30 -8.11 -6.16
N ASN A 131 -5.59 -7.73 -6.03
CA ASN A 131 -6.71 -8.59 -6.38
C ASN A 131 -6.72 -8.93 -7.88
N GLU A 132 -6.60 -7.93 -8.75
CA GLU A 132 -6.58 -8.13 -10.21
C GLU A 132 -5.31 -8.88 -10.66
N PHE A 133 -4.17 -8.56 -10.08
CA PHE A 133 -2.92 -9.28 -10.30
C PHE A 133 -3.05 -10.76 -9.88
N GLY A 134 -3.61 -11.01 -8.69
CA GLY A 134 -3.83 -12.37 -8.19
C GLY A 134 -4.79 -13.18 -9.05
N LYS A 135 -5.88 -12.58 -9.56
CA LYS A 135 -6.77 -13.20 -10.54
C LYS A 135 -6.01 -13.64 -11.78
N SER A 136 -5.18 -12.78 -12.34
CA SER A 136 -4.40 -13.06 -13.54
C SER A 136 -3.41 -14.22 -13.36
N LYS A 137 -3.06 -14.54 -12.11
CA LYS A 137 -2.16 -15.63 -11.72
C LYS A 137 -2.89 -16.86 -11.13
N ASN A 138 -4.23 -16.87 -11.12
CA ASN A 138 -5.06 -17.91 -10.50
C ASN A 138 -4.74 -18.13 -9.01
N LEU A 139 -4.42 -17.07 -8.28
CA LEU A 139 -4.19 -17.10 -6.84
C LEU A 139 -5.52 -17.07 -6.09
N LYS A 140 -5.53 -17.64 -4.87
CA LYS A 140 -6.73 -17.69 -4.01
C LYS A 140 -6.76 -16.56 -2.98
N TYR A 141 -5.60 -16.18 -2.49
CA TYR A 141 -5.52 -15.24 -1.37
C TYR A 141 -4.46 -14.15 -1.60
N ILE A 142 -4.73 -12.98 -1.05
CA ILE A 142 -3.74 -11.97 -0.70
C ILE A 142 -3.44 -12.15 0.77
N ARG A 143 -2.18 -12.30 1.13
CA ARG A 143 -1.70 -12.48 2.50
C ARG A 143 -0.68 -11.41 2.85
N MET A 144 -0.67 -11.01 4.09
CA MET A 144 0.33 -10.09 4.63
C MET A 144 0.44 -10.28 6.13
N ASP A 145 1.56 -9.88 6.68
CA ASP A 145 1.80 -9.87 8.10
C ASP A 145 2.35 -8.53 8.59
N THR A 146 2.21 -8.31 9.86
CA THR A 146 2.84 -7.18 10.56
C THR A 146 3.36 -7.63 11.92
N VAL A 147 4.42 -7.00 12.41
CA VAL A 147 4.96 -7.33 13.73
C VAL A 147 4.50 -6.30 14.75
N GLY A 148 3.99 -6.81 15.87
CA GLY A 148 3.43 -6.01 16.98
C GLY A 148 1.91 -5.79 16.87
N LEU A 149 1.25 -5.81 18.02
CA LEU A 149 -0.20 -5.62 18.17
C LEU A 149 -0.57 -4.14 18.03
N ASN A 150 -0.75 -3.68 16.78
CA ASN A 150 -1.23 -2.34 16.48
C ASN A 150 -2.72 -2.37 16.14
N LYS A 151 -3.59 -2.10 17.13
CA LYS A 151 -5.06 -2.09 16.94
C LYS A 151 -5.54 -1.16 15.82
N GLY A 152 -4.88 -0.02 15.65
CA GLY A 152 -5.24 0.92 14.58
C GLY A 152 -4.94 0.35 13.19
N LEU A 153 -3.81 -0.35 13.05
CA LEU A 153 -3.41 -0.99 11.80
C LEU A 153 -4.29 -2.21 11.51
N ILE A 154 -4.59 -3.02 12.53
CA ILE A 154 -5.52 -4.16 12.41
C ILE A 154 -6.88 -3.67 11.89
N GLY A 155 -7.49 -2.69 12.55
CA GLY A 155 -8.79 -2.15 12.11
C GLY A 155 -8.73 -1.47 10.74
N HIS A 156 -7.56 -0.94 10.32
CA HIS A 156 -7.39 -0.42 8.97
C HIS A 156 -7.46 -1.53 7.92
N TYR A 157 -6.75 -2.64 8.14
CA TYR A 157 -6.78 -3.78 7.21
C TYR A 157 -8.14 -4.48 7.16
N GLU A 158 -8.81 -4.63 8.31
CA GLU A 158 -10.19 -5.15 8.34
C GLU A 158 -11.15 -4.30 7.51
N LYS A 159 -11.06 -2.97 7.59
CA LYS A 159 -11.89 -2.05 6.79
C LYS A 159 -11.71 -2.18 5.29
N ILE A 160 -10.52 -2.56 4.81
CA ILE A 160 -10.24 -2.81 3.39
C ILE A 160 -10.43 -4.28 2.99
N GLY A 161 -11.05 -5.05 3.88
CA GLY A 161 -11.57 -6.39 3.61
C GLY A 161 -10.61 -7.53 3.89
N PHE A 162 -9.59 -7.34 4.72
CA PHE A 162 -8.81 -8.43 5.25
C PHE A 162 -9.49 -9.06 6.46
N GLU A 163 -9.36 -10.36 6.58
CA GLU A 163 -9.63 -11.12 7.78
C GLU A 163 -8.36 -11.11 8.66
N PHE A 164 -8.49 -10.70 9.92
CA PHE A 164 -7.42 -10.83 10.90
C PHE A 164 -7.41 -12.25 11.48
N LEU A 165 -6.40 -13.02 11.16
CA LEU A 165 -6.28 -14.43 11.58
C LEU A 165 -5.68 -14.61 12.97
N GLY A 166 -5.43 -13.51 13.69
CA GLY A 166 -4.82 -13.52 15.00
C GLY A 166 -3.33 -13.16 14.99
N ALA A 167 -2.73 -13.23 16.17
CA ALA A 167 -1.32 -12.92 16.36
C ALA A 167 -0.63 -14.08 17.13
N LYS A 168 0.62 -14.38 16.76
CA LYS A 168 1.45 -15.37 17.45
C LYS A 168 2.92 -15.02 17.35
N ARG A 169 3.72 -15.48 18.31
CA ARG A 169 5.18 -15.47 18.19
C ARG A 169 5.64 -16.60 17.28
N LEU A 170 6.63 -16.31 16.46
CA LEU A 170 7.30 -17.34 15.66
C LEU A 170 8.23 -18.16 16.58
N GLU A 171 8.19 -19.48 16.47
CA GLU A 171 9.08 -20.38 17.20
C GLU A 171 10.52 -20.32 16.66
N LYS A 172 10.66 -20.11 15.36
CA LYS A 172 11.93 -19.98 14.65
C LYS A 172 11.96 -18.69 13.87
N THR A 173 13.03 -17.94 14.03
CA THR A 173 13.22 -16.64 13.34
C THR A 173 14.52 -16.58 12.55
N ASP A 174 15.19 -17.73 12.39
CA ASP A 174 16.42 -17.82 11.60
C ASP A 174 16.09 -17.50 10.13
N GLY A 175 16.88 -16.64 9.55
CA GLY A 175 16.64 -16.15 8.18
C GLY A 175 15.63 -15.02 8.04
N LEU A 176 14.91 -14.65 9.12
CA LEU A 176 14.01 -13.50 9.12
C LEU A 176 14.71 -12.23 9.62
N PRO A 177 14.25 -11.04 9.19
CA PRO A 177 14.70 -9.77 9.73
C PRO A 177 14.53 -9.68 11.26
N GLU A 178 15.42 -8.98 11.93
CA GLU A 178 15.55 -8.99 13.39
C GLU A 178 14.26 -8.59 14.16
N HIS A 179 13.43 -7.72 13.58
CA HIS A 179 12.20 -7.27 14.22
C HIS A 179 11.19 -8.42 14.47
N TYR A 180 11.27 -9.54 13.75
CA TYR A 180 10.45 -10.73 14.02
C TYR A 180 10.80 -11.44 15.33
N LYS A 181 12.01 -11.25 15.86
CA LYS A 181 12.44 -11.88 17.13
C LYS A 181 11.72 -11.30 18.34
N ASN A 182 11.29 -10.05 18.27
CA ASN A 182 10.89 -9.26 19.44
C ASN A 182 9.39 -8.95 19.50
N GLY A 183 8.57 -9.53 18.63
CA GLY A 183 7.14 -9.22 18.58
C GLY A 183 6.25 -10.39 18.22
N GLU A 184 4.96 -10.21 18.43
CA GLU A 184 3.95 -11.10 17.88
C GLU A 184 3.70 -10.71 16.42
N VAL A 185 3.60 -11.72 15.57
CA VAL A 185 3.27 -11.55 14.15
C VAL A 185 1.75 -11.61 14.02
N CYS A 186 1.17 -10.55 13.48
CA CYS A 186 -0.24 -10.43 13.13
C CYS A 186 -0.45 -10.88 11.69
N TYR A 187 -1.37 -11.81 11.45
CA TYR A 187 -1.63 -12.40 10.14
C TYR A 187 -2.92 -11.86 9.55
N PHE A 188 -2.87 -11.50 8.27
CA PHE A 188 -4.03 -10.98 7.52
C PHE A 188 -4.19 -11.72 6.22
N GLN A 189 -5.43 -12.10 5.90
CA GLN A 189 -5.76 -12.79 4.66
C GLN A 189 -6.98 -12.15 4.01
N LYS A 190 -6.99 -12.07 2.70
CA LYS A 190 -8.13 -11.61 1.90
C LYS A 190 -8.32 -12.56 0.73
N SER A 191 -9.56 -13.04 0.53
CA SER A 191 -9.89 -13.84 -0.67
C SER A 191 -9.81 -12.97 -1.92
N ILE A 192 -9.24 -13.52 -2.98
CA ILE A 192 -9.25 -12.94 -4.33
C ILE A 192 -10.57 -13.31 -4.97
N ILE A 193 -11.34 -12.28 -5.38
CA ILE A 193 -12.70 -12.40 -5.96
C ILE A 193 -12.78 -11.70 -7.31
#